data_8dcaecc404345e3864c37511ac3868f3
#
_entry.id   8dcaecc404345e3864c37511ac3868f3
#
_cell.length_a   1.000
_cell.length_b   1.000
_cell.length_c   1.000
_cell.angle_alpha   90.00
_cell.angle_beta   90.00
_cell.angle_gamma   90.00
#
_symmetry.space_group_name_H-M   'P 1'
#
loop_
_entity.id
_entity.type
_entity.pdbx_description
1 polymer ?
#
loop_
_entity_poly.entity_id
_entity_poly.type
_entity_poly.pdbx_seq_one_letter_code
_entity_poly.pdbx_strand_id
1 'polypeptide(L)'
;LRLKMSNKQIHNIAMGAILHDIGLRYINVPYVNVSENKMTNKDAVEYKKHTIFGYSSLQDEEWLPDVAKEIILFHHERIDGSGYPFQHKGDRLKPEVKLVSICDDFDSMISGIGSEKMKIYEAIEYIKVHSGVKYDPTIASKFLDSVAAYPVGCTVYTSDGEKAVVIRQNKEAADRPVIRMTEHADGTPYTENVEYNLLKQLTMFIVDTE
;
A
#
# COMPACT_ATOMS: atom_id res chain seq x y z
N LEU A 1 3.84 13.91 -8.89
CA LEU A 1 4.94 14.53 -9.66
C LEU A 1 5.77 13.50 -10.44
N ARG A 2 5.99 12.27 -9.94
CA ARG A 2 6.72 11.22 -10.68
C ARG A 2 5.96 10.71 -11.91
N LEU A 3 4.62 10.83 -11.94
CA LEU A 3 3.76 10.50 -13.09
C LEU A 3 3.45 11.70 -14.00
N LYS A 4 4.08 12.86 -13.77
CA LYS A 4 3.91 14.10 -14.57
C LYS A 4 2.44 14.56 -14.71
N MET A 5 1.64 14.38 -13.66
CA MET A 5 0.23 14.81 -13.62
C MET A 5 0.10 16.31 -13.37
N SER A 6 -0.90 16.94 -13.96
CA SER A 6 -1.25 18.35 -13.71
C SER A 6 -1.85 18.52 -12.31
N ASN A 7 -1.81 19.75 -11.77
CA ASN A 7 -2.43 20.05 -10.47
C ASN A 7 -3.93 19.71 -10.44
N LYS A 8 -4.66 19.89 -11.55
CA LYS A 8 -6.06 19.51 -11.66
C LYS A 8 -6.26 17.99 -11.54
N GLN A 9 -5.42 17.21 -12.21
CA GLN A 9 -5.48 15.74 -12.10
C GLN A 9 -5.16 15.29 -10.66
N ILE A 10 -4.11 15.86 -10.05
CA ILE A 10 -3.76 15.55 -8.64
C ILE A 10 -4.92 15.87 -7.70
N HIS A 11 -5.54 17.04 -7.86
CA HIS A 11 -6.71 17.44 -7.07
C HIS A 11 -7.87 16.43 -7.22
N ASN A 12 -8.22 16.08 -8.46
CA ASN A 12 -9.31 15.17 -8.75
C ASN A 12 -9.04 13.75 -8.20
N ILE A 13 -7.79 13.27 -8.30
CA ILE A 13 -7.37 11.98 -7.71
C ILE A 13 -7.48 12.04 -6.19
N ALA A 14 -7.02 13.12 -5.57
CA ALA A 14 -7.08 13.29 -4.12
C ALA A 14 -8.54 13.26 -3.60
N MET A 15 -9.47 13.92 -4.30
CA MET A 15 -10.90 13.85 -3.97
C MET A 15 -11.43 12.42 -4.03
N GLY A 16 -11.11 11.68 -5.10
CA GLY A 16 -11.48 10.27 -5.23
C GLY A 16 -10.85 9.41 -4.14
N ALA A 17 -9.55 9.59 -3.87
CA ALA A 17 -8.82 8.85 -2.85
C ALA A 17 -9.32 9.11 -1.42
N ILE A 18 -9.75 10.33 -1.08
CA ILE A 18 -10.33 10.64 0.24
C ILE A 18 -11.70 9.98 0.41
N LEU A 19 -12.46 9.83 -0.67
CA LEU A 19 -13.85 9.37 -0.63
C LEU A 19 -14.03 7.91 -1.07
N HIS A 20 -12.95 7.21 -1.50
CA HIS A 20 -13.06 5.89 -2.12
C HIS A 20 -13.84 4.90 -1.26
N ASP A 21 -13.62 4.93 0.04
CA ASP A 21 -14.19 4.02 1.03
C ASP A 21 -15.44 4.55 1.75
N ILE A 22 -16.03 5.68 1.29
CA ILE A 22 -17.21 6.25 1.93
C ILE A 22 -18.38 5.27 2.02
N GLY A 23 -18.43 4.30 1.11
CA GLY A 23 -19.46 3.26 1.09
C GLY A 23 -19.35 2.24 2.24
N LEU A 24 -18.22 2.12 2.93
CA LEU A 24 -18.06 1.25 4.09
C LEU A 24 -19.04 1.62 5.23
N ARG A 25 -19.48 2.86 5.31
CA ARG A 25 -20.52 3.30 6.26
C ARG A 25 -21.87 2.58 6.12
N TYR A 26 -22.09 1.96 4.96
CA TYR A 26 -23.34 1.22 4.64
C TYR A 26 -23.16 -0.28 4.76
N ILE A 27 -21.97 -0.77 5.12
CA ILE A 27 -21.64 -2.17 5.26
C ILE A 27 -21.75 -2.59 6.73
N ASN A 28 -22.33 -3.78 6.95
CA ASN A 28 -22.49 -4.34 8.30
C ASN A 28 -21.86 -5.74 8.37
N VAL A 29 -20.57 -5.83 8.00
CA VAL A 29 -19.75 -7.04 8.13
C VAL A 29 -18.40 -6.69 8.73
N PRO A 30 -17.75 -7.61 9.46
CA PRO A 30 -16.40 -7.37 9.98
C PRO A 30 -15.38 -7.32 8.83
N TYR A 31 -14.61 -6.24 8.73
CA TYR A 31 -13.58 -6.06 7.71
C TYR A 31 -12.24 -5.57 8.26
N VAL A 32 -12.13 -5.35 9.57
CA VAL A 32 -10.87 -4.92 10.21
C VAL A 32 -10.08 -6.16 10.63
N ASN A 33 -8.84 -6.30 10.16
CA ASN A 33 -7.97 -7.47 10.31
C ASN A 33 -8.61 -8.79 9.81
N VAL A 34 -9.49 -8.67 8.82
CA VAL A 34 -10.14 -9.81 8.18
C VAL A 34 -9.93 -9.70 6.67
N SER A 35 -9.20 -10.64 6.10
CA SER A 35 -9.05 -10.71 4.64
C SER A 35 -10.30 -11.34 4.00
N GLU A 36 -10.59 -10.94 2.77
CA GLU A 36 -11.78 -11.39 2.01
C GLU A 36 -11.91 -12.93 1.98
N ASN A 37 -10.77 -13.64 1.84
CA ASN A 37 -10.76 -15.11 1.79
C ASN A 37 -11.12 -15.79 3.15
N LYS A 38 -11.11 -15.03 4.24
CA LYS A 38 -11.55 -15.50 5.58
C LYS A 38 -12.98 -15.08 5.92
N MET A 39 -13.59 -14.22 5.10
CA MET A 39 -15.00 -13.88 5.22
C MET A 39 -15.87 -15.06 4.77
N THR A 40 -17.11 -15.13 5.27
CA THR A 40 -18.10 -16.01 4.64
C THR A 40 -18.41 -15.49 3.22
N ASN A 41 -18.86 -16.36 2.31
CA ASN A 41 -19.22 -15.93 0.95
C ASN A 41 -20.26 -14.79 0.97
N LYS A 42 -21.19 -14.79 1.94
CA LYS A 42 -22.19 -13.74 2.10
C LYS A 42 -21.53 -12.41 2.51
N ASP A 43 -20.64 -12.45 3.49
CA ASP A 43 -19.97 -11.26 4.02
C ASP A 43 -19.02 -10.67 2.97
N ALA A 44 -18.28 -11.50 2.23
CA ALA A 44 -17.40 -11.05 1.15
C ALA A 44 -18.20 -10.34 0.02
N VAL A 45 -19.38 -10.89 -0.35
CA VAL A 45 -20.26 -10.23 -1.32
C VAL A 45 -20.81 -8.92 -0.77
N GLU A 46 -21.18 -8.88 0.51
CA GLU A 46 -21.66 -7.64 1.15
C GLU A 46 -20.55 -6.58 1.25
N TYR A 47 -19.34 -6.98 1.68
CA TYR A 47 -18.19 -6.10 1.76
C TYR A 47 -17.91 -5.42 0.40
N LYS A 48 -17.87 -6.17 -0.69
CA LYS A 48 -17.62 -5.66 -2.05
C LYS A 48 -18.60 -4.58 -2.52
N LYS A 49 -19.80 -4.54 -1.95
CA LYS A 49 -20.81 -3.55 -2.32
C LYS A 49 -20.45 -2.12 -1.88
N HIS A 50 -19.46 -1.93 -0.99
CA HIS A 50 -19.09 -0.58 -0.56
C HIS A 50 -18.71 0.33 -1.74
N THR A 51 -18.07 -0.20 -2.79
CA THR A 51 -17.73 0.56 -4.00
C THR A 51 -18.97 1.10 -4.70
N ILE A 52 -20.00 0.24 -4.86
CA ILE A 52 -21.28 0.61 -5.48
C ILE A 52 -22.06 1.57 -4.59
N PHE A 53 -22.11 1.32 -3.27
CA PHE A 53 -22.80 2.20 -2.33
C PHE A 53 -22.14 3.58 -2.24
N GLY A 54 -20.79 3.63 -2.21
CA GLY A 54 -20.05 4.87 -2.25
C GLY A 54 -20.34 5.67 -3.52
N TYR A 55 -20.26 5.03 -4.68
CA TYR A 55 -20.61 5.65 -5.97
C TYR A 55 -22.07 6.15 -5.99
N SER A 56 -23.03 5.31 -5.62
CA SER A 56 -24.45 5.64 -5.63
C SER A 56 -24.79 6.82 -4.72
N SER A 57 -24.06 6.97 -3.60
CA SER A 57 -24.27 8.08 -2.66
C SER A 57 -23.75 9.43 -3.18
N LEU A 58 -22.87 9.43 -4.18
CA LEU A 58 -22.17 10.62 -4.67
C LEU A 58 -22.30 10.84 -6.19
N GLN A 59 -22.96 9.94 -6.94
CA GLN A 59 -23.04 10.01 -8.39
C GLN A 59 -23.68 11.30 -8.92
N ASP A 60 -24.65 11.85 -8.20
CA ASP A 60 -25.41 13.04 -8.61
C ASP A 60 -24.79 14.35 -8.10
N GLU A 61 -23.65 14.27 -7.38
CA GLU A 61 -22.95 15.44 -6.87
C GLU A 61 -22.16 16.14 -7.98
N GLU A 62 -22.61 17.34 -8.38
CA GLU A 62 -21.99 18.10 -9.46
C GLU A 62 -20.58 18.63 -9.12
N TRP A 63 -20.29 18.85 -7.83
CA TRP A 63 -18.98 19.32 -7.37
C TRP A 63 -17.90 18.23 -7.45
N LEU A 64 -18.29 16.95 -7.52
CA LEU A 64 -17.37 15.84 -7.55
C LEU A 64 -17.00 15.47 -8.99
N PRO A 65 -15.71 15.57 -9.40
CA PRO A 65 -15.28 15.23 -10.74
C PRO A 65 -15.57 13.76 -11.11
N ASP A 66 -15.89 13.49 -12.38
CA ASP A 66 -16.21 12.14 -12.87
C ASP A 66 -15.08 11.14 -12.57
N VAL A 67 -13.80 11.54 -12.70
CA VAL A 67 -12.68 10.68 -12.38
C VAL A 67 -12.63 10.31 -10.88
N ALA A 68 -13.08 11.20 -9.99
CA ALA A 68 -13.20 10.89 -8.56
C ALA A 68 -14.33 9.88 -8.31
N LYS A 69 -15.47 10.03 -9.00
CA LYS A 69 -16.57 9.03 -8.97
C LYS A 69 -16.13 7.66 -9.49
N GLU A 70 -15.34 7.63 -10.57
CA GLU A 70 -14.77 6.39 -11.10
C GLU A 70 -13.77 5.75 -10.13
N ILE A 71 -12.95 6.53 -9.43
CA ILE A 71 -12.05 6.02 -8.37
C ILE A 71 -12.88 5.35 -7.28
N ILE A 72 -13.92 5.99 -6.77
CA ILE A 72 -14.81 5.42 -5.75
C ILE A 72 -15.41 4.08 -6.21
N LEU A 73 -15.81 3.98 -7.47
CA LEU A 73 -16.45 2.78 -8.00
C LEU A 73 -15.46 1.66 -8.32
N PHE A 74 -14.26 1.99 -8.81
CA PHE A 74 -13.35 1.03 -9.45
C PHE A 74 -12.00 0.83 -8.74
N HIS A 75 -11.75 1.39 -7.55
CA HIS A 75 -10.45 1.28 -6.87
C HIS A 75 -10.06 -0.17 -6.53
N HIS A 76 -11.02 -1.08 -6.45
CA HIS A 76 -10.76 -2.52 -6.31
C HIS A 76 -10.72 -3.31 -7.61
N GLU A 77 -10.79 -2.67 -8.77
CA GLU A 77 -10.53 -3.35 -10.04
C GLU A 77 -9.04 -3.61 -10.23
N ARG A 78 -8.70 -4.68 -10.96
CA ARG A 78 -7.32 -5.11 -11.25
C ARG A 78 -7.13 -5.27 -12.75
N ILE A 79 -5.91 -5.02 -13.25
CA ILE A 79 -5.67 -5.03 -14.71
C ILE A 79 -5.90 -6.40 -15.37
N ASP A 80 -5.83 -7.49 -14.61
CA ASP A 80 -6.13 -8.85 -15.06
C ASP A 80 -7.63 -9.19 -15.08
N GLY A 81 -8.47 -8.32 -14.48
CA GLY A 81 -9.91 -8.52 -14.33
C GLY A 81 -10.29 -9.38 -13.12
N SER A 82 -9.36 -9.64 -12.20
CA SER A 82 -9.64 -10.36 -10.95
C SER A 82 -10.33 -9.50 -9.87
N GLY A 83 -10.46 -8.19 -10.13
CA GLY A 83 -11.04 -7.21 -9.22
C GLY A 83 -12.56 -7.19 -9.20
N TYR A 84 -13.13 -6.17 -8.58
CA TYR A 84 -14.57 -5.92 -8.51
C TYR A 84 -14.87 -4.41 -8.56
N PRO A 85 -16.12 -3.99 -8.84
CA PRO A 85 -17.35 -4.77 -8.90
C PRO A 85 -17.67 -5.37 -10.27
N PHE A 86 -17.02 -4.94 -11.38
CA PHE A 86 -17.39 -5.34 -12.75
C PHE A 86 -16.34 -6.20 -13.46
N GLN A 87 -15.21 -6.48 -12.82
CA GLN A 87 -14.10 -7.27 -13.38
C GLN A 87 -13.52 -6.65 -14.68
N HIS A 88 -13.38 -5.33 -14.68
CA HIS A 88 -12.81 -4.58 -15.79
C HIS A 88 -11.32 -4.90 -15.95
N LYS A 89 -10.90 -5.13 -17.23
CA LYS A 89 -9.48 -5.30 -17.56
C LYS A 89 -8.76 -3.97 -17.71
N GLY A 90 -7.43 -4.02 -17.69
CA GLY A 90 -6.57 -2.85 -17.62
C GLY A 90 -6.74 -1.78 -18.70
N ASP A 91 -7.22 -2.14 -19.90
CA ASP A 91 -7.54 -1.22 -20.99
C ASP A 91 -8.78 -0.34 -20.72
N ARG A 92 -9.68 -0.79 -19.85
CA ARG A 92 -10.88 -0.05 -19.40
C ARG A 92 -10.66 0.80 -18.15
N LEU A 93 -9.54 0.64 -17.48
CA LEU A 93 -9.24 1.35 -16.23
C LEU A 93 -8.38 2.58 -16.51
N LYS A 94 -8.84 3.76 -16.07
CA LYS A 94 -8.05 4.99 -16.15
C LYS A 94 -6.78 4.90 -15.31
N PRO A 95 -5.69 5.59 -15.70
CA PRO A 95 -4.46 5.63 -14.91
C PRO A 95 -4.67 6.11 -13.47
N GLU A 96 -5.62 7.03 -13.24
CA GLU A 96 -5.99 7.56 -11.94
C GLU A 96 -6.59 6.49 -11.03
N VAL A 97 -7.46 5.64 -11.56
CA VAL A 97 -8.03 4.48 -10.86
C VAL A 97 -6.94 3.48 -10.51
N LYS A 98 -6.09 3.10 -11.48
CA LYS A 98 -4.97 2.17 -11.25
C LYS A 98 -3.99 2.68 -10.18
N LEU A 99 -3.77 4.01 -10.12
CA LEU A 99 -2.91 4.61 -9.10
C LEU A 99 -3.53 4.50 -7.70
N VAL A 100 -4.81 4.82 -7.54
CA VAL A 100 -5.48 4.71 -6.24
C VAL A 100 -5.59 3.25 -5.82
N SER A 101 -5.91 2.35 -6.76
CA SER A 101 -6.00 0.90 -6.51
C SER A 101 -4.73 0.31 -5.86
N ILE A 102 -3.54 0.67 -6.34
CA ILE A 102 -2.29 0.17 -5.74
C ILE A 102 -1.99 0.82 -4.38
N CYS A 103 -2.34 2.12 -4.22
CA CYS A 103 -2.16 2.82 -2.95
C CYS A 103 -3.10 2.28 -1.88
N ASP A 104 -4.35 2.04 -2.23
CA ASP A 104 -5.37 1.47 -1.37
C ASP A 104 -5.00 0.03 -0.92
N ASP A 105 -4.62 -0.85 -1.85
CA ASP A 105 -4.17 -2.20 -1.50
C ASP A 105 -2.97 -2.17 -0.52
N PHE A 106 -2.01 -1.28 -0.76
CA PHE A 106 -0.88 -1.13 0.14
C PHE A 106 -1.31 -0.65 1.53
N ASP A 107 -2.18 0.37 1.60
CA ASP A 107 -2.71 0.86 2.87
C ASP A 107 -3.53 -0.22 3.58
N SER A 108 -4.40 -0.92 2.88
CA SER A 108 -5.19 -2.03 3.40
C SER A 108 -4.31 -3.13 4.00
N MET A 109 -3.22 -3.51 3.34
CA MET A 109 -2.27 -4.51 3.85
C MET A 109 -1.56 -4.06 5.13
N ILE A 110 -1.23 -2.78 5.29
CA ILE A 110 -0.53 -2.28 6.50
C ILE A 110 -1.48 -1.82 7.60
N SER A 111 -2.70 -1.37 7.27
CA SER A 111 -3.73 -0.94 8.24
C SER A 111 -4.58 -2.11 8.73
N GLY A 112 -4.80 -3.12 7.90
CA GLY A 112 -5.69 -4.25 8.16
C GLY A 112 -7.15 -3.96 7.80
N ILE A 113 -7.46 -2.96 6.97
CA ILE A 113 -8.83 -2.69 6.50
C ILE A 113 -9.10 -3.55 5.26
N GLY A 114 -10.09 -4.45 5.33
CA GLY A 114 -10.39 -5.40 4.25
C GLY A 114 -9.29 -6.44 3.99
N SER A 115 -8.25 -6.45 4.81
CA SER A 115 -7.09 -7.34 4.74
C SER A 115 -6.62 -7.73 6.13
N GLU A 116 -5.79 -8.77 6.22
CA GLU A 116 -4.97 -9.01 7.40
C GLU A 116 -3.78 -8.07 7.39
N LYS A 117 -3.49 -7.51 8.56
CA LYS A 117 -2.35 -6.62 8.73
C LYS A 117 -1.05 -7.36 8.51
N MET A 118 -0.17 -6.79 7.68
CA MET A 118 1.16 -7.29 7.42
C MET A 118 2.22 -6.18 7.59
N LYS A 119 3.47 -6.56 7.57
CA LYS A 119 4.58 -5.62 7.68
C LYS A 119 4.79 -4.89 6.35
N ILE A 120 5.34 -3.67 6.42
CA ILE A 120 5.52 -2.81 5.23
C ILE A 120 6.35 -3.51 4.15
N TYR A 121 7.44 -4.19 4.52
CA TYR A 121 8.28 -4.89 3.56
C TYR A 121 7.56 -6.06 2.88
N GLU A 122 6.66 -6.76 3.59
CA GLU A 122 5.84 -7.84 3.02
C GLU A 122 4.83 -7.29 2.00
N ALA A 123 4.18 -6.16 2.32
CA ALA A 123 3.27 -5.46 1.40
C ALA A 123 4.00 -4.98 0.14
N ILE A 124 5.23 -4.48 0.27
CA ILE A 124 6.10 -4.10 -0.86
C ILE A 124 6.40 -5.31 -1.74
N GLU A 125 6.81 -6.45 -1.15
CA GLU A 125 7.08 -7.66 -1.91
C GLU A 125 5.82 -8.19 -2.61
N TYR A 126 4.66 -8.13 -1.95
CA TYR A 126 3.39 -8.48 -2.58
C TYR A 126 3.13 -7.64 -3.84
N ILE A 127 3.32 -6.32 -3.76
CA ILE A 127 3.13 -5.42 -4.91
C ILE A 127 4.14 -5.72 -6.02
N LYS A 128 5.41 -6.00 -5.70
CA LYS A 128 6.43 -6.38 -6.69
C LYS A 128 6.04 -7.64 -7.46
N VAL A 129 5.63 -8.69 -6.76
CA VAL A 129 5.23 -9.97 -7.36
C VAL A 129 4.02 -9.83 -8.28
N HIS A 130 3.08 -8.93 -7.94
CA HIS A 130 1.86 -8.74 -8.70
C HIS A 130 1.94 -7.60 -9.74
N SER A 131 3.12 -6.97 -9.90
CA SER A 131 3.36 -5.99 -10.96
C SER A 131 3.27 -6.64 -12.35
N GLY A 132 2.48 -6.05 -13.24
CA GLY A 132 2.19 -6.62 -14.56
C GLY A 132 1.09 -7.69 -14.57
N VAL A 133 0.61 -8.13 -13.40
CA VAL A 133 -0.54 -9.05 -13.25
C VAL A 133 -1.74 -8.27 -12.72
N LYS A 134 -1.74 -7.92 -11.45
CA LYS A 134 -2.82 -7.12 -10.84
C LYS A 134 -2.65 -5.62 -11.04
N TYR A 135 -1.41 -5.14 -11.04
CA TYR A 135 -1.07 -3.72 -11.10
C TYR A 135 -0.37 -3.36 -12.41
N ASP A 136 -0.70 -2.17 -12.93
CA ASP A 136 0.01 -1.61 -14.08
C ASP A 136 1.51 -1.49 -13.76
N PRO A 137 2.41 -2.07 -14.57
CA PRO A 137 3.83 -2.15 -14.23
C PRO A 137 4.52 -0.78 -14.14
N THR A 138 4.07 0.20 -14.93
CA THR A 138 4.61 1.57 -14.87
C THR A 138 4.21 2.26 -13.58
N ILE A 139 2.95 2.11 -13.16
CA ILE A 139 2.44 2.69 -11.92
C ILE A 139 3.07 1.98 -10.72
N ALA A 140 3.14 0.65 -10.74
CA ALA A 140 3.79 -0.15 -9.69
C ALA A 140 5.26 0.23 -9.48
N SER A 141 6.03 0.38 -10.56
CA SER A 141 7.43 0.86 -10.48
C SER A 141 7.52 2.24 -9.80
N LYS A 142 6.65 3.20 -10.18
CA LYS A 142 6.65 4.54 -9.57
C LYS A 142 6.18 4.56 -8.13
N PHE A 143 5.25 3.68 -7.78
CA PHE A 143 4.82 3.47 -6.40
C PHE A 143 5.97 2.94 -5.55
N LEU A 144 6.62 1.85 -5.98
CA LEU A 144 7.75 1.22 -5.29
C LEU A 144 8.95 2.16 -5.11
N ASP A 145 9.23 3.03 -6.10
CA ASP A 145 10.23 4.12 -5.99
C ASP A 145 9.87 5.18 -4.93
N SER A 146 8.64 5.17 -4.41
CA SER A 146 8.12 6.21 -3.51
C SER A 146 7.93 5.73 -2.08
N VAL A 147 7.94 4.43 -1.86
CA VAL A 147 7.69 3.80 -0.56
C VAL A 147 9.00 3.22 -0.02
N ALA A 148 9.25 3.45 1.27
CA ALA A 148 10.40 2.87 1.97
C ALA A 148 10.00 1.55 2.64
N ALA A 149 10.73 0.47 2.36
CA ALA A 149 10.52 -0.82 3.02
C ALA A 149 10.71 -0.73 4.54
N TYR A 150 11.67 0.08 4.95
CA TYR A 150 12.02 0.32 6.34
C TYR A 150 12.06 1.83 6.59
N PRO A 151 10.94 2.47 6.99
CA PRO A 151 10.89 3.91 7.21
C PRO A 151 11.89 4.41 8.27
N VAL A 152 12.32 5.67 8.15
CA VAL A 152 13.17 6.29 9.18
C VAL A 152 12.43 6.29 10.51
N GLY A 153 13.12 5.84 11.57
CA GLY A 153 12.57 5.69 12.91
C GLY A 153 12.03 4.29 13.23
N CYS A 154 11.85 3.40 12.23
CA CYS A 154 11.41 2.04 12.55
C CYS A 154 12.56 1.23 13.17
N THR A 155 12.21 0.36 14.09
CA THR A 155 13.09 -0.64 14.69
C THR A 155 13.21 -1.83 13.76
N VAL A 156 14.42 -2.33 13.58
CA VAL A 156 14.74 -3.45 12.70
C VAL A 156 15.63 -4.46 13.41
N TYR A 157 15.53 -5.73 13.00
CA TYR A 157 16.42 -6.80 13.42
C TYR A 157 17.31 -7.22 12.26
N THR A 158 18.61 -7.34 12.52
CA THR A 158 19.60 -7.68 11.50
C THR A 158 19.76 -9.21 11.39
N SER A 159 20.40 -9.66 10.29
CA SER A 159 20.79 -11.07 10.10
C SER A 159 21.70 -11.61 11.20
N ASP A 160 22.39 -10.74 11.91
CA ASP A 160 23.31 -11.09 13.01
C ASP A 160 22.58 -11.17 14.37
N GLY A 161 21.23 -10.99 14.36
CA GLY A 161 20.39 -11.04 15.55
C GLY A 161 20.39 -9.76 16.39
N GLU A 162 20.99 -8.70 15.90
CA GLU A 162 21.12 -7.42 16.61
C GLU A 162 19.95 -6.49 16.28
N LYS A 163 19.62 -5.57 17.19
CA LYS A 163 18.56 -4.59 17.05
C LYS A 163 19.14 -3.24 16.64
N ALA A 164 18.44 -2.57 15.74
CA ALA A 164 18.85 -1.27 15.24
C ALA A 164 17.64 -0.38 14.92
N VAL A 165 17.87 0.92 14.72
CA VAL A 165 16.87 1.88 14.24
C VAL A 165 17.30 2.43 12.88
N VAL A 166 16.38 2.52 11.94
CA VAL A 166 16.63 3.14 10.65
C VAL A 166 16.78 4.66 10.81
N ILE A 167 17.93 5.20 10.41
CA ILE A 167 18.22 6.64 10.56
C ILE A 167 18.20 7.39 9.23
N ARG A 168 18.39 6.71 8.10
CA ARG A 168 18.39 7.34 6.78
C ARG A 168 18.12 6.33 5.67
N GLN A 169 17.37 6.77 4.64
CA GLN A 169 17.15 5.99 3.42
C GLN A 169 18.30 6.15 2.41
N ASN A 170 18.60 5.09 1.69
CA ASN A 170 19.42 5.13 0.49
C ASN A 170 18.51 5.23 -0.76
N LYS A 171 18.73 6.27 -1.58
CA LYS A 171 17.91 6.51 -2.79
C LYS A 171 18.07 5.41 -3.84
N GLU A 172 19.20 4.72 -3.85
CA GLU A 172 19.56 3.71 -4.83
C GLU A 172 19.00 2.32 -4.48
N ALA A 173 18.72 2.07 -3.18
CA ALA A 173 18.17 0.81 -2.69
C ALA A 173 17.34 1.08 -1.43
N ALA A 174 16.00 1.12 -1.59
CA ALA A 174 15.06 1.41 -0.50
C ALA A 174 14.99 0.29 0.56
N ASP A 175 15.46 -0.91 0.22
CA ASP A 175 15.60 -2.08 1.10
C ASP A 175 16.96 -2.14 1.84
N ARG A 176 17.88 -1.21 1.58
CA ARG A 176 19.23 -1.13 2.15
C ARG A 176 19.47 0.22 2.84
N PRO A 177 18.74 0.55 3.93
CA PRO A 177 18.89 1.82 4.62
C PRO A 177 20.23 1.96 5.36
N VAL A 178 20.44 3.12 5.98
CA VAL A 178 21.43 3.32 7.02
C VAL A 178 20.76 3.07 8.36
N ILE A 179 21.34 2.20 9.16
CA ILE A 179 20.84 1.82 10.48
C ILE A 179 21.82 2.23 11.58
N ARG A 180 21.30 2.53 12.76
CA ARG A 180 22.07 2.74 13.98
C ARG A 180 21.78 1.59 14.93
N MET A 181 22.83 0.92 15.38
CA MET A 181 22.73 -0.20 16.31
C MET A 181 22.25 0.27 17.67
N THR A 182 21.35 -0.48 18.29
CA THR A 182 20.80 -0.18 19.63
C THR A 182 21.07 -1.27 20.63
N GLU A 183 20.98 -2.54 20.24
CA GLU A 183 21.19 -3.69 21.11
C GLU A 183 21.96 -4.80 20.37
N HIS A 184 22.89 -5.45 21.07
CA HIS A 184 23.54 -6.66 20.62
C HIS A 184 22.58 -7.85 20.59
N ALA A 185 22.99 -8.95 19.96
CA ALA A 185 22.17 -10.16 19.88
C ALA A 185 21.84 -10.79 21.25
N ASP A 186 22.63 -10.50 22.28
CA ASP A 186 22.38 -10.93 23.66
C ASP A 186 21.46 -9.96 24.44
N GLY A 187 20.96 -8.88 23.81
CA GLY A 187 20.10 -7.87 24.41
C GLY A 187 20.84 -6.78 25.16
N THR A 188 22.17 -6.78 25.20
CA THR A 188 22.93 -5.68 25.81
C THR A 188 22.94 -4.45 24.95
N PRO A 189 22.78 -3.23 25.52
CA PRO A 189 22.73 -2.02 24.72
C PRO A 189 24.10 -1.63 24.15
N TYR A 190 24.13 -1.10 22.95
CA TYR A 190 25.29 -0.43 22.39
C TYR A 190 25.61 0.83 23.22
N THR A 191 26.87 0.95 23.68
CA THR A 191 27.35 2.12 24.44
C THR A 191 27.90 3.21 23.53
N GLU A 192 28.26 2.87 22.29
CA GLU A 192 28.79 3.77 21.28
C GLU A 192 27.79 3.95 20.14
N ASN A 193 27.92 5.08 19.42
CA ASN A 193 27.09 5.35 18.25
C ASN A 193 27.65 4.60 17.03
N VAL A 194 27.18 3.36 16.82
CA VAL A 194 27.59 2.51 15.71
C VAL A 194 26.53 2.58 14.58
N GLU A 195 26.96 2.97 13.39
CA GLU A 195 26.09 3.09 12.22
C GLU A 195 26.59 2.21 11.06
N TYR A 196 25.67 1.51 10.43
CA TYR A 196 25.96 0.72 9.22
C TYR A 196 25.14 1.24 8.05
N ASN A 197 25.81 1.47 6.92
CA ASN A 197 25.13 1.69 5.64
C ASN A 197 25.00 0.31 4.96
N LEU A 198 23.76 -0.23 4.93
CA LEU A 198 23.50 -1.56 4.38
C LEU A 198 23.75 -1.65 2.86
N LEU A 199 23.79 -0.51 2.15
CA LEU A 199 24.24 -0.48 0.75
C LEU A 199 25.70 -0.85 0.59
N LYS A 200 26.53 -0.57 1.62
CA LYS A 200 27.97 -0.89 1.64
C LYS A 200 28.28 -2.19 2.41
N GLN A 201 27.45 -2.52 3.38
CA GLN A 201 27.59 -3.73 4.22
C GLN A 201 26.72 -4.85 3.64
N LEU A 202 27.23 -5.53 2.62
CA LEU A 202 26.44 -6.48 1.83
C LEU A 202 26.10 -7.79 2.55
N THR A 203 26.86 -8.16 3.58
CA THR A 203 26.64 -9.40 4.38
C THR A 203 25.58 -9.24 5.46
N MET A 204 25.26 -8.01 5.86
CA MET A 204 24.22 -7.69 6.84
C MET A 204 22.94 -7.30 6.12
N PHE A 205 21.79 -7.85 6.54
CA PHE A 205 20.47 -7.52 6.02
C PHE A 205 19.44 -7.48 7.14
N ILE A 206 18.32 -6.81 6.88
CA ILE A 206 17.19 -6.75 7.80
C ILE A 206 16.34 -8.01 7.60
N VAL A 207 16.08 -8.71 8.71
CA VAL A 207 15.27 -9.93 8.72
C VAL A 207 13.87 -9.71 9.26
N ASP A 208 13.69 -8.67 10.11
CA ASP A 208 12.39 -8.35 10.72
C ASP A 208 12.28 -6.89 11.17
N THR A 209 11.06 -6.45 11.52
CA THR A 209 10.74 -5.11 12.07
C THR A 209 9.79 -5.22 13.25
N GLU A 210 9.86 -4.26 14.17
CA GLU A 210 8.81 -4.09 15.19
C GLU A 210 7.55 -3.48 14.60
#